data_4b9145565ea7ccee17f87729825702a7
#
_entry.id   4b9145565ea7ccee17f87729825702a7
#
_cell.length_a   1.000
_cell.length_b   1.000
_cell.length_c   1.000
_cell.angle_alpha   90.00
_cell.angle_beta   90.00
_cell.angle_gamma   90.00
#
_symmetry.space_group_name_H-M   'P 1'
#
loop_
_entity.id
_entity.type
_entity.pdbx_description
1 polymer ?
#
loop_
_entity_poly.entity_id
_entity_poly.type
_entity_poly.pdbx_seq_one_letter_code
_entity_poly.pdbx_strand_id
1 'polypeptide(L)'
;MTAQLPEKVSDIFNPADWRVVEGFEDFTDITYHRQVERDENGEIVRDLPTVRIAFDRPEVRNAFRPHTVDELYRALDHARMTSNVGTVLLTGNGPSAKDGGWAFCSGGDQRIRGRDGYHYASGDTAESIDPARAGRLHILEVQRLIRTMPKVVIALVSGWAAGGGHSLHVVADLTIASEEYGKFKQTDATVGSFDAGYGSALLARQVGQKFAREIFFIAKEYDAQRMYE
;
A
#
# COMPACT_ATOMS: atom_id res chain seq x y z
N MET A 1 -12.79 -9.14 30.24
CA MET A 1 -11.91 -8.06 29.73
C MET A 1 -12.55 -7.58 28.46
N THR A 2 -12.97 -6.32 28.37
CA THR A 2 -13.47 -5.75 27.10
C THR A 2 -12.35 -5.80 26.09
N ALA A 3 -12.57 -6.47 24.96
CA ALA A 3 -11.58 -6.57 23.89
C ALA A 3 -11.22 -5.15 23.43
N GLN A 4 -9.94 -4.82 23.45
CA GLN A 4 -9.46 -3.50 23.03
C GLN A 4 -9.70 -3.36 21.52
N LEU A 5 -10.51 -2.36 21.14
CA LEU A 5 -10.74 -2.06 19.73
C LEU A 5 -9.47 -1.44 19.12
N PRO A 6 -9.20 -1.68 17.82
CA PRO A 6 -8.19 -0.93 17.09
C PRO A 6 -8.43 0.57 17.13
N GLU A 7 -7.36 1.35 17.04
CA GLU A 7 -7.46 2.80 16.91
C GLU A 7 -8.18 3.19 15.60
N LYS A 8 -8.97 4.25 15.63
CA LYS A 8 -9.60 4.81 14.43
C LYS A 8 -8.52 5.49 13.57
N VAL A 9 -8.20 4.89 12.44
CA VAL A 9 -7.15 5.35 11.51
C VAL A 9 -7.67 6.13 10.30
N SER A 10 -9.00 6.20 10.14
CA SER A 10 -9.67 7.01 9.12
C SER A 10 -11.15 7.20 9.46
N ASP A 11 -11.81 8.17 8.81
CA ASP A 11 -13.22 8.45 9.03
C ASP A 11 -14.16 7.32 8.57
N ILE A 12 -13.72 6.52 7.62
CA ILE A 12 -14.46 5.38 7.07
C ILE A 12 -14.08 4.03 7.71
N PHE A 13 -13.11 4.02 8.62
CA PHE A 13 -12.69 2.81 9.32
C PHE A 13 -13.56 2.58 10.56
N ASN A 14 -14.31 1.46 10.59
CA ASN A 14 -15.05 1.05 11.77
C ASN A 14 -14.20 0.10 12.62
N PRO A 15 -13.67 0.52 13.78
CA PRO A 15 -12.84 -0.35 14.61
C PRO A 15 -13.54 -1.63 15.07
N ALA A 16 -14.87 -1.63 15.18
CA ALA A 16 -15.63 -2.78 15.64
C ALA A 16 -15.55 -3.98 14.69
N ASP A 17 -15.34 -3.73 13.39
CA ASP A 17 -15.26 -4.79 12.38
C ASP A 17 -13.88 -5.44 12.31
N TRP A 18 -12.90 -4.93 13.06
CA TRP A 18 -11.50 -5.29 12.94
C TRP A 18 -10.85 -5.55 14.29
N ARG A 19 -9.73 -6.28 14.26
CA ARG A 19 -8.75 -6.35 15.35
C ARG A 19 -7.35 -6.18 14.79
N VAL A 20 -6.41 -5.71 15.59
CA VAL A 20 -4.98 -5.75 15.24
C VAL A 20 -4.56 -7.20 15.15
N VAL A 21 -3.74 -7.54 14.16
CA VAL A 21 -3.16 -8.87 14.05
C VAL A 21 -2.08 -9.03 15.13
N GLU A 22 -2.19 -10.08 15.95
CA GLU A 22 -1.27 -10.36 17.04
C GLU A 22 0.18 -10.50 16.54
N GLY A 23 1.12 -9.84 17.22
CA GLY A 23 2.55 -9.79 16.86
C GLY A 23 2.91 -8.73 15.82
N PHE A 24 1.96 -7.83 15.49
CA PHE A 24 2.15 -6.73 14.54
C PHE A 24 1.70 -5.37 15.11
N GLU A 25 1.66 -5.26 16.43
CA GLU A 25 1.27 -4.05 17.16
C GLU A 25 2.37 -2.96 17.13
N ASP A 26 3.59 -3.36 16.77
CA ASP A 26 4.79 -2.52 16.70
C ASP A 26 4.92 -1.73 15.39
N PHE A 27 4.03 -1.95 14.44
CA PHE A 27 4.06 -1.25 13.16
C PHE A 27 3.81 0.25 13.32
N THR A 28 4.58 1.05 12.60
CA THR A 28 4.56 2.51 12.70
C THR A 28 4.21 3.21 11.39
N ASP A 29 4.49 2.58 10.27
CA ASP A 29 4.29 3.16 8.93
C ASP A 29 3.09 2.53 8.20
N ILE A 30 2.60 1.38 8.72
CA ILE A 30 1.37 0.74 8.24
C ILE A 30 0.51 0.26 9.42
N THR A 31 -0.75 -0.02 9.14
CA THR A 31 -1.61 -0.78 10.05
C THR A 31 -1.96 -2.13 9.44
N TYR A 32 -2.04 -3.17 10.29
CA TYR A 32 -2.38 -4.52 9.86
C TYR A 32 -3.51 -5.07 10.72
N HIS A 33 -4.67 -5.25 10.11
CA HIS A 33 -5.90 -5.65 10.80
C HIS A 33 -6.50 -6.91 10.19
N ARG A 34 -7.16 -7.69 11.05
CA ARG A 34 -8.00 -8.82 10.68
C ARG A 34 -9.46 -8.43 10.81
N GLN A 35 -10.27 -8.72 9.80
CA GLN A 35 -11.71 -8.59 9.92
C GLN A 35 -12.26 -9.64 10.87
N VAL A 36 -13.20 -9.23 11.74
CA VAL A 36 -13.78 -10.08 12.77
C VAL A 36 -15.30 -9.97 12.80
N GLU A 37 -15.93 -11.01 13.30
CA GLU A 37 -17.33 -10.99 13.72
C GLU A 37 -17.37 -10.86 15.25
N ARG A 38 -18.23 -9.98 15.76
CA ARG A 38 -18.43 -9.77 17.19
C ARG A 38 -19.85 -10.09 17.60
N ASP A 39 -20.03 -10.49 18.85
CA ASP A 39 -21.35 -10.68 19.47
C ASP A 39 -21.95 -9.35 19.96
N GLU A 40 -23.13 -9.45 20.58
CA GLU A 40 -23.87 -8.30 21.16
C GLU A 40 -23.10 -7.58 22.28
N ASN A 41 -22.11 -8.25 22.90
CA ASN A 41 -21.28 -7.70 23.96
C ASN A 41 -19.97 -7.09 23.42
N GLY A 42 -19.74 -7.18 22.09
CA GLY A 42 -18.52 -6.72 21.43
C GLY A 42 -17.34 -7.71 21.51
N GLU A 43 -17.56 -8.94 22.01
CA GLU A 43 -16.52 -9.97 22.05
C GLU A 43 -16.35 -10.63 20.66
N ILE A 44 -15.10 -10.98 20.33
CA ILE A 44 -14.81 -11.59 19.03
C ILE A 44 -15.31 -13.04 19.02
N VAL A 45 -16.22 -13.33 18.11
CA VAL A 45 -16.77 -14.68 17.88
C VAL A 45 -15.85 -15.46 16.96
N ARG A 46 -15.36 -14.83 15.87
CA ARG A 46 -14.44 -15.46 14.92
C ARG A 46 -13.71 -14.45 14.03
N ASP A 47 -12.57 -14.88 13.52
CA ASP A 47 -11.87 -14.21 12.43
C ASP A 47 -12.58 -14.48 11.10
N LEU A 48 -12.77 -13.43 10.30
CA LEU A 48 -13.24 -13.52 8.93
C LEU A 48 -12.03 -13.65 7.95
N PRO A 49 -12.23 -14.12 6.71
CA PRO A 49 -11.10 -14.44 5.81
C PRO A 49 -10.42 -13.22 5.18
N THR A 50 -10.70 -12.01 5.66
CA THR A 50 -10.18 -10.76 5.11
C THR A 50 -9.17 -10.12 6.07
N VAL A 51 -8.03 -9.69 5.54
CA VAL A 51 -7.10 -8.79 6.24
C VAL A 51 -7.01 -7.45 5.53
N ARG A 52 -6.70 -6.40 6.28
CA ARG A 52 -6.49 -5.05 5.77
C ARG A 52 -5.09 -4.60 6.13
N ILE A 53 -4.31 -4.24 5.12
CA ILE A 53 -2.99 -3.62 5.24
C ILE A 53 -3.13 -2.20 4.72
N ALA A 54 -2.80 -1.20 5.52
CA ALA A 54 -2.93 0.18 5.12
C ALA A 54 -1.68 0.98 5.43
N PHE A 55 -1.19 1.73 4.45
CA PHE A 55 -0.19 2.76 4.70
C PHE A 55 -0.71 3.77 5.73
N ASP A 56 0.11 4.16 6.69
CA ASP A 56 -0.27 5.02 7.81
C ASP A 56 0.70 6.21 7.99
N ARG A 57 0.96 6.89 6.88
CA ARG A 57 1.75 8.11 6.80
C ARG A 57 1.00 9.21 6.03
N PRO A 58 -0.24 9.54 6.46
CA PRO A 58 -1.12 10.45 5.72
C PRO A 58 -0.52 11.87 5.57
N GLU A 59 0.33 12.29 6.49
CA GLU A 59 1.01 13.60 6.47
C GLU A 59 1.96 13.78 5.27
N VAL A 60 2.37 12.65 4.64
CA VAL A 60 3.20 12.61 3.42
C VAL A 60 2.51 11.86 2.28
N ARG A 61 1.17 11.82 2.32
CA ARG A 61 0.34 11.12 1.34
C ARG A 61 0.71 9.64 1.19
N ASN A 62 1.00 9.02 2.32
CA ASN A 62 1.35 7.60 2.37
C ASN A 62 2.56 7.24 1.49
N ALA A 63 3.52 8.16 1.35
CA ALA A 63 4.80 7.87 0.71
C ALA A 63 5.55 6.80 1.52
N PHE A 64 6.07 5.77 0.84
CA PHE A 64 6.82 4.72 1.52
C PHE A 64 8.32 5.04 1.64
N ARG A 65 8.91 4.58 2.72
CA ARG A 65 10.35 4.54 2.99
C ARG A 65 10.79 3.10 3.19
N PRO A 66 12.10 2.79 3.27
CA PRO A 66 12.55 1.42 3.49
C PRO A 66 11.86 0.70 4.66
N HIS A 67 11.71 1.37 5.79
CA HIS A 67 10.99 0.84 6.95
C HIS A 67 9.52 0.47 6.63
N THR A 68 8.81 1.33 5.91
CA THR A 68 7.44 1.04 5.43
C THR A 68 7.40 -0.23 4.58
N VAL A 69 8.42 -0.42 3.73
CA VAL A 69 8.51 -1.57 2.84
C VAL A 69 8.79 -2.85 3.61
N ASP A 70 9.62 -2.78 4.68
CA ASP A 70 9.88 -3.91 5.57
C ASP A 70 8.61 -4.35 6.31
N GLU A 71 7.86 -3.40 6.88
CA GLU A 71 6.59 -3.69 7.54
C GLU A 71 5.57 -4.28 6.55
N LEU A 72 5.47 -3.69 5.36
CA LEU A 72 4.56 -4.17 4.31
C LEU A 72 4.89 -5.60 3.87
N TYR A 73 6.18 -5.92 3.71
CA TYR A 73 6.63 -7.27 3.38
C TYR A 73 6.26 -8.27 4.49
N ARG A 74 6.51 -7.91 5.76
CA ARG A 74 6.16 -8.76 6.93
C ARG A 74 4.66 -9.05 6.97
N ALA A 75 3.81 -8.03 6.79
CA ALA A 75 2.35 -8.18 6.80
C ALA A 75 1.85 -9.06 5.66
N LEU A 76 2.33 -8.82 4.44
CA LEU A 76 1.94 -9.60 3.26
C LEU A 76 2.41 -11.06 3.35
N ASP A 77 3.63 -11.31 3.83
CA ASP A 77 4.14 -12.67 4.00
C ASP A 77 3.36 -13.44 5.06
N HIS A 78 3.02 -12.78 6.18
CA HIS A 78 2.15 -13.37 7.19
C HIS A 78 0.76 -13.68 6.62
N ALA A 79 0.14 -12.74 5.89
CA ALA A 79 -1.15 -12.98 5.24
C ALA A 79 -1.09 -14.15 4.25
N ARG A 80 -0.01 -14.25 3.46
CA ARG A 80 0.25 -15.34 2.52
C ARG A 80 0.30 -16.69 3.22
N MET A 81 0.98 -16.77 4.36
CA MET A 81 1.20 -18.01 5.10
C MET A 81 0.02 -18.41 5.99
N THR A 82 -0.90 -17.49 6.28
CA THR A 82 -2.06 -17.75 7.14
C THR A 82 -3.17 -18.45 6.35
N SER A 83 -3.46 -19.70 6.69
CA SER A 83 -4.33 -20.59 5.90
C SER A 83 -5.78 -20.08 5.78
N ASN A 84 -6.32 -19.46 6.82
CA ASN A 84 -7.68 -18.93 6.87
C ASN A 84 -7.81 -17.48 6.38
N VAL A 85 -6.76 -16.89 5.80
CA VAL A 85 -6.83 -15.63 5.04
C VAL A 85 -7.10 -15.99 3.57
N GLY A 86 -8.10 -15.37 2.97
CA GLY A 86 -8.45 -15.50 1.54
C GLY A 86 -8.20 -14.21 0.77
N THR A 87 -8.42 -13.07 1.42
CA THR A 87 -8.37 -11.74 0.79
C THR A 87 -7.52 -10.77 1.58
N VAL A 88 -6.72 -10.00 0.86
CA VAL A 88 -5.92 -8.87 1.39
C VAL A 88 -6.45 -7.58 0.78
N LEU A 89 -6.91 -6.66 1.61
CA LEU A 89 -7.22 -5.30 1.23
C LEU A 89 -5.98 -4.43 1.45
N LEU A 90 -5.44 -3.86 0.39
CA LEU A 90 -4.31 -2.93 0.45
C LEU A 90 -4.82 -1.51 0.22
N THR A 91 -4.58 -0.60 1.16
CA THR A 91 -5.13 0.76 1.10
C THR A 91 -4.20 1.78 1.78
N GLY A 92 -4.67 3.01 1.95
CA GLY A 92 -4.01 4.06 2.73
C GLY A 92 -4.96 4.66 3.76
N ASN A 93 -4.46 4.90 4.96
CA ASN A 93 -5.15 5.63 6.02
C ASN A 93 -5.17 7.15 5.73
N GLY A 94 -6.08 7.86 6.35
CA GLY A 94 -6.24 9.30 6.18
C GLY A 94 -7.62 9.78 6.67
N PRO A 95 -8.01 11.00 6.33
CA PRO A 95 -7.32 11.97 5.46
C PRO A 95 -6.07 12.59 6.09
N SER A 96 -5.25 13.26 5.26
CA SER A 96 -4.11 14.04 5.76
C SER A 96 -4.58 15.22 6.61
N ALA A 97 -4.04 15.36 7.81
CA ALA A 97 -4.36 16.50 8.69
C ALA A 97 -3.92 17.87 8.12
N LYS A 98 -3.05 17.88 7.11
CA LYS A 98 -2.55 19.13 6.50
C LYS A 98 -3.58 19.81 5.59
N ASP A 99 -4.37 19.02 4.87
CA ASP A 99 -5.23 19.56 3.81
C ASP A 99 -6.49 18.71 3.55
N GLY A 100 -6.76 17.71 4.40
CA GLY A 100 -7.90 16.80 4.22
C GLY A 100 -7.79 15.86 3.02
N GLY A 101 -6.65 15.84 2.31
CA GLY A 101 -6.46 15.04 1.11
C GLY A 101 -6.27 13.56 1.40
N TRP A 102 -6.82 12.72 0.53
CA TRP A 102 -6.69 11.26 0.59
C TRP A 102 -5.56 10.77 -0.31
N ALA A 103 -4.92 9.69 0.11
CA ALA A 103 -3.96 8.96 -0.71
C ALA A 103 -4.00 7.47 -0.41
N PHE A 104 -3.95 6.68 -1.45
CA PHE A 104 -3.58 5.28 -1.36
C PHE A 104 -2.08 5.19 -1.02
N CYS A 105 -1.23 5.64 -1.94
CA CYS A 105 0.21 5.72 -1.77
C CYS A 105 0.81 6.64 -2.85
N SER A 106 1.61 7.61 -2.46
CA SER A 106 2.25 8.54 -3.39
C SER A 106 3.62 8.08 -3.89
N GLY A 107 3.98 6.81 -3.66
CA GLY A 107 5.25 6.23 -4.09
C GLY A 107 6.37 6.40 -3.08
N GLY A 108 7.61 6.34 -3.54
CA GLY A 108 8.76 6.46 -2.65
C GLY A 108 8.95 7.88 -2.09
N ASP A 109 9.27 7.97 -0.81
CA ASP A 109 9.49 9.24 -0.12
C ASP A 109 10.73 9.96 -0.65
N GLN A 110 10.54 10.97 -1.51
CA GLN A 110 11.62 11.68 -2.17
C GLN A 110 12.49 12.50 -1.21
N ARG A 111 12.04 12.77 0.02
CA ARG A 111 12.80 13.52 1.03
C ARG A 111 14.03 12.76 1.54
N ILE A 112 14.00 11.42 1.45
CA ILE A 112 15.07 10.53 1.91
C ILE A 112 15.78 9.79 0.77
N ARG A 113 15.55 10.23 -0.46
CA ARG A 113 16.20 9.66 -1.64
C ARG A 113 17.52 10.37 -1.93
N GLY A 114 18.64 9.63 -1.80
CA GLY A 114 19.98 10.06 -2.23
C GLY A 114 20.31 9.61 -3.67
N ARG A 115 21.56 9.81 -4.07
CA ARG A 115 22.09 9.35 -5.36
C ARG A 115 22.04 7.82 -5.49
N ASP A 116 22.24 7.12 -4.39
CA ASP A 116 22.32 5.65 -4.32
C ASP A 116 20.97 5.00 -3.98
N GLY A 117 19.89 5.77 -3.97
CA GLY A 117 18.53 5.29 -3.67
C GLY A 117 18.00 5.80 -2.34
N TYR A 118 17.09 5.05 -1.74
CA TYR A 118 16.48 5.39 -0.45
C TYR A 118 17.37 4.93 0.71
N HIS A 119 17.52 5.78 1.73
CA HIS A 119 18.28 5.46 2.93
C HIS A 119 17.35 5.20 4.10
N TYR A 120 17.73 4.28 4.99
CA TYR A 120 17.11 4.18 6.30
C TYR A 120 17.44 5.43 7.12
N ALA A 121 16.46 5.93 7.88
CA ALA A 121 16.73 6.99 8.84
C ALA A 121 17.71 6.48 9.91
N SER A 122 18.56 7.38 10.44
CA SER A 122 19.46 7.04 11.53
C SER A 122 18.65 6.58 12.75
N GLY A 123 18.78 5.31 13.14
CA GLY A 123 18.01 4.65 14.19
C GLY A 123 17.10 3.52 13.72
N ASP A 124 16.77 3.44 12.42
CA ASP A 124 15.97 2.36 11.84
C ASP A 124 16.81 1.14 11.41
N THR A 125 18.07 1.08 11.80
CA THR A 125 19.03 0.17 11.19
C THR A 125 19.24 -1.13 11.93
N ALA A 126 19.24 -2.19 11.17
CA ALA A 126 20.29 -3.18 11.35
C ALA A 126 21.55 -2.69 10.59
N GLU A 127 22.70 -2.58 11.25
CA GLU A 127 24.03 -2.31 10.64
C GLU A 127 24.42 -3.30 9.55
N SER A 128 23.56 -4.27 9.26
CA SER A 128 23.75 -5.40 8.36
C SER A 128 22.85 -5.41 7.12
N ILE A 129 22.06 -4.37 6.85
CA ILE A 129 21.20 -4.36 5.67
C ILE A 129 22.00 -3.89 4.46
N ASP A 130 22.12 -4.77 3.46
CA ASP A 130 22.64 -4.44 2.15
C ASP A 130 21.93 -3.18 1.60
N PRO A 131 22.66 -2.09 1.27
CA PRO A 131 22.08 -0.88 0.69
C PRO A 131 21.21 -1.13 -0.54
N ALA A 132 21.48 -2.20 -1.30
CA ALA A 132 20.65 -2.61 -2.43
C ALA A 132 19.27 -3.12 -1.99
N ARG A 133 19.13 -3.70 -0.78
CA ARG A 133 17.82 -4.07 -0.19
C ARG A 133 17.07 -2.86 0.32
N ALA A 134 17.79 -1.88 0.88
CA ALA A 134 17.21 -0.62 1.34
C ALA A 134 16.65 0.23 0.20
N GLY A 135 17.18 0.08 -1.02
CA GLY A 135 16.74 0.80 -2.19
C GLY A 135 15.50 0.18 -2.86
N ARG A 136 15.45 0.28 -4.18
CA ARG A 136 14.28 -0.15 -4.98
C ARG A 136 14.06 -1.66 -5.00
N LEU A 137 15.09 -2.45 -4.74
CA LEU A 137 14.99 -3.92 -4.83
C LEU A 137 14.00 -4.49 -3.82
N HIS A 138 13.88 -3.91 -2.64
CA HIS A 138 12.95 -4.43 -1.63
C HIS A 138 11.48 -4.19 -2.00
N ILE A 139 11.12 -3.03 -2.57
CA ILE A 139 9.76 -2.82 -3.09
C ILE A 139 9.42 -3.76 -4.25
N LEU A 140 10.41 -4.20 -5.03
CA LEU A 140 10.20 -5.21 -6.05
C LEU A 140 9.81 -6.56 -5.46
N GLU A 141 10.38 -6.94 -4.31
CA GLU A 141 9.99 -8.16 -3.60
C GLU A 141 8.55 -8.07 -3.08
N VAL A 142 8.10 -6.90 -2.60
CA VAL A 142 6.69 -6.66 -2.25
C VAL A 142 5.79 -6.83 -3.46
N GLN A 143 6.12 -6.22 -4.59
CA GLN A 143 5.36 -6.37 -5.83
C GLN A 143 5.31 -7.84 -6.30
N ARG A 144 6.45 -8.55 -6.23
CA ARG A 144 6.52 -9.97 -6.56
C ARG A 144 5.64 -10.80 -5.62
N LEU A 145 5.68 -10.52 -4.32
CA LEU A 145 4.88 -11.22 -3.32
C LEU A 145 3.38 -11.02 -3.58
N ILE A 146 2.92 -9.78 -3.80
CA ILE A 146 1.54 -9.49 -4.18
C ILE A 146 1.14 -10.30 -5.41
N ARG A 147 1.97 -10.31 -6.44
CA ARG A 147 1.66 -10.95 -7.72
C ARG A 147 1.63 -12.47 -7.67
N THR A 148 2.36 -13.10 -6.73
CA THR A 148 2.56 -14.56 -6.70
C THR A 148 1.91 -15.25 -5.52
N MET A 149 1.38 -14.53 -4.55
CA MET A 149 0.74 -15.13 -3.38
C MET A 149 -0.59 -15.81 -3.77
N PRO A 150 -0.95 -16.95 -3.13
CA PRO A 150 -2.19 -17.67 -3.42
C PRO A 150 -3.38 -17.05 -2.64
N LYS A 151 -3.51 -15.74 -2.67
CA LYS A 151 -4.56 -14.94 -2.03
C LYS A 151 -4.97 -13.83 -2.98
N VAL A 152 -6.22 -13.41 -2.91
CA VAL A 152 -6.69 -12.26 -3.71
C VAL A 152 -6.25 -10.97 -3.04
N VAL A 153 -5.51 -10.14 -3.74
CA VAL A 153 -5.11 -8.81 -3.29
C VAL A 153 -5.92 -7.75 -4.01
N ILE A 154 -6.63 -6.93 -3.25
CA ILE A 154 -7.48 -5.84 -3.76
C ILE A 154 -6.89 -4.51 -3.31
N ALA A 155 -6.47 -3.68 -4.25
CA ALA A 155 -6.07 -2.31 -3.98
C ALA A 155 -7.31 -1.42 -3.86
N LEU A 156 -7.48 -0.77 -2.69
CA LEU A 156 -8.53 0.22 -2.44
C LEU A 156 -7.93 1.62 -2.54
N VAL A 157 -8.12 2.26 -3.68
CA VAL A 157 -7.50 3.56 -4.00
C VAL A 157 -8.44 4.68 -3.55
N SER A 158 -8.22 5.17 -2.34
CA SER A 158 -9.01 6.24 -1.70
C SER A 158 -8.64 7.65 -2.16
N GLY A 159 -7.55 7.82 -2.90
CA GLY A 159 -7.05 9.10 -3.36
C GLY A 159 -5.85 8.92 -4.29
N TRP A 160 -4.73 9.59 -4.01
CA TRP A 160 -3.54 9.49 -4.85
C TRP A 160 -2.91 8.10 -4.87
N ALA A 161 -2.73 7.54 -6.06
CA ALA A 161 -1.88 6.41 -6.38
C ALA A 161 -0.81 6.88 -7.38
N ALA A 162 0.41 7.19 -6.90
CA ALA A 162 1.42 7.83 -7.74
C ALA A 162 2.78 7.13 -7.68
N GLY A 163 3.53 7.14 -8.76
CA GLY A 163 4.85 6.52 -8.87
C GLY A 163 4.82 5.05 -8.45
N GLY A 164 5.61 4.66 -7.42
CA GLY A 164 5.59 3.31 -6.86
C GLY A 164 4.23 2.89 -6.30
N GLY A 165 3.42 3.84 -5.81
CA GLY A 165 2.04 3.59 -5.39
C GLY A 165 1.13 3.21 -6.56
N HIS A 166 1.32 3.84 -7.72
CA HIS A 166 0.63 3.42 -8.94
C HIS A 166 1.04 1.98 -9.33
N SER A 167 2.32 1.66 -9.27
CA SER A 167 2.78 0.30 -9.58
C SER A 167 2.23 -0.75 -8.62
N LEU A 168 1.99 -0.40 -7.33
CA LEU A 168 1.41 -1.33 -6.36
C LEU A 168 -0.04 -1.72 -6.70
N HIS A 169 -0.89 -0.79 -7.13
CA HIS A 169 -2.25 -1.17 -7.53
C HIS A 169 -2.28 -1.97 -8.84
N VAL A 170 -1.34 -1.69 -9.77
CA VAL A 170 -1.22 -2.42 -11.04
C VAL A 170 -0.85 -3.89 -10.82
N VAL A 171 -0.04 -4.21 -9.80
CA VAL A 171 0.35 -5.59 -9.50
C VAL A 171 -0.69 -6.35 -8.67
N ALA A 172 -1.64 -5.66 -8.04
CA ALA A 172 -2.76 -6.27 -7.35
C ALA A 172 -3.70 -7.01 -8.33
N ASP A 173 -4.51 -7.93 -7.82
CA ASP A 173 -5.46 -8.68 -8.64
C ASP A 173 -6.62 -7.81 -9.10
N LEU A 174 -7.11 -6.93 -8.21
CA LEU A 174 -8.21 -6.01 -8.48
C LEU A 174 -7.87 -4.61 -7.93
N THR A 175 -8.44 -3.58 -8.57
CA THR A 175 -8.41 -2.21 -8.07
C THR A 175 -9.83 -1.69 -7.95
N ILE A 176 -10.18 -1.17 -6.76
CA ILE A 176 -11.39 -0.42 -6.51
C ILE A 176 -10.95 1.01 -6.17
N ALA A 177 -11.45 1.99 -6.91
CA ALA A 177 -11.06 3.38 -6.72
C ALA A 177 -12.26 4.24 -6.28
N SER A 178 -11.98 5.25 -5.45
CA SER A 178 -12.95 6.31 -5.21
C SER A 178 -13.19 7.10 -6.50
N GLU A 179 -14.43 7.21 -6.93
CA GLU A 179 -14.81 8.00 -8.09
C GLU A 179 -14.46 9.49 -7.90
N GLU A 180 -14.66 10.01 -6.69
CA GLU A 180 -14.44 11.42 -6.36
C GLU A 180 -12.96 11.76 -6.12
N TYR A 181 -12.23 10.88 -5.41
CA TYR A 181 -10.87 11.19 -4.92
C TYR A 181 -9.76 10.41 -5.61
N GLY A 182 -10.08 9.36 -6.36
CA GLY A 182 -9.10 8.50 -7.02
C GLY A 182 -8.31 9.27 -8.08
N LYS A 183 -6.99 9.35 -7.89
CA LYS A 183 -6.05 10.01 -8.80
C LYS A 183 -4.85 9.13 -9.06
N PHE A 184 -4.53 8.98 -10.33
CA PHE A 184 -3.49 8.07 -10.79
C PHE A 184 -2.44 8.81 -11.60
N LYS A 185 -1.17 8.55 -11.31
CA LYS A 185 -0.06 9.19 -12.02
C LYS A 185 1.22 8.38 -11.94
N GLN A 186 1.89 8.15 -13.07
CA GLN A 186 3.29 7.78 -13.06
C GLN A 186 4.16 9.03 -13.06
N THR A 187 5.11 9.10 -12.14
CA THR A 187 5.91 10.31 -11.89
C THR A 187 7.32 10.23 -12.44
N ASP A 188 7.75 9.08 -12.94
CA ASP A 188 9.14 8.80 -13.31
C ASP A 188 9.71 9.80 -14.31
N ALA A 189 8.96 10.14 -15.36
CA ALA A 189 9.41 11.12 -16.36
C ALA A 189 9.63 12.52 -15.79
N THR A 190 8.94 12.89 -14.71
CA THR A 190 9.07 14.21 -14.07
C THR A 190 10.18 14.28 -13.02
N VAL A 191 10.65 13.15 -12.53
CA VAL A 191 11.69 13.07 -11.49
C VAL A 191 13.01 12.46 -12.00
N GLY A 192 13.14 12.27 -13.32
CA GLY A 192 14.36 11.70 -13.91
C GLY A 192 14.58 10.24 -13.49
N SER A 193 13.53 9.46 -13.42
CA SER A 193 13.54 8.05 -13.00
C SER A 193 12.85 7.17 -14.05
N PHE A 194 12.75 5.89 -13.76
CA PHE A 194 11.94 4.94 -14.52
C PHE A 194 11.38 3.88 -13.57
N ASP A 195 10.21 3.32 -13.89
CA ASP A 195 9.63 2.23 -13.13
C ASP A 195 10.43 0.95 -13.36
N ALA A 196 11.24 0.57 -12.39
CA ALA A 196 12.05 -0.65 -12.44
C ALA A 196 11.25 -1.91 -11.98
N GLY A 197 10.00 -1.75 -11.61
CA GLY A 197 9.15 -2.81 -11.07
C GLY A 197 8.34 -3.54 -12.12
N TYR A 198 7.41 -4.32 -11.62
CA TYR A 198 6.46 -5.08 -12.46
C TYR A 198 5.36 -4.18 -13.05
N GLY A 199 5.17 -2.97 -12.53
CA GLY A 199 4.10 -2.07 -12.92
C GLY A 199 4.11 -1.75 -14.41
N SER A 200 5.26 -1.36 -14.98
CA SER A 200 5.36 -0.99 -16.39
C SER A 200 5.00 -2.15 -17.33
N ALA A 201 5.52 -3.33 -17.07
CA ALA A 201 5.27 -4.51 -17.90
C ALA A 201 3.82 -5.00 -17.81
N LEU A 202 3.22 -4.95 -16.61
CA LEU A 202 1.84 -5.39 -16.38
C LEU A 202 0.83 -4.37 -16.88
N LEU A 203 1.05 -3.07 -16.65
CA LEU A 203 0.17 -2.02 -17.13
C LEU A 203 0.00 -2.08 -18.65
N ALA A 204 1.10 -2.26 -19.39
CA ALA A 204 1.05 -2.36 -20.85
C ALA A 204 0.23 -3.56 -21.36
N ARG A 205 0.09 -4.61 -20.55
CA ARG A 205 -0.77 -5.76 -20.85
C ARG A 205 -2.24 -5.51 -20.49
N GLN A 206 -2.49 -4.66 -19.49
CA GLN A 206 -3.84 -4.34 -19.04
C GLN A 206 -4.51 -3.29 -19.94
N VAL A 207 -3.80 -2.20 -20.26
CA VAL A 207 -4.37 -1.04 -20.96
C VAL A 207 -3.87 -0.88 -22.40
N GLY A 208 -3.02 -1.78 -22.87
CA GLY A 208 -2.36 -1.68 -24.16
C GLY A 208 -1.16 -0.73 -24.18
N GLN A 209 -0.23 -0.98 -25.12
CA GLN A 209 1.07 -0.31 -25.14
C GLN A 209 0.99 1.22 -25.34
N LYS A 210 0.04 1.70 -26.15
CA LYS A 210 -0.03 3.14 -26.42
C LYS A 210 -0.47 3.93 -25.19
N PHE A 211 -1.49 3.46 -24.49
CA PHE A 211 -1.97 4.13 -23.29
C PHE A 211 -0.95 4.00 -22.14
N ALA A 212 -0.33 2.84 -21.97
CA ALA A 212 0.75 2.68 -21.00
C ALA A 212 1.92 3.65 -21.25
N ARG A 213 2.33 3.85 -22.52
CA ARG A 213 3.37 4.81 -22.88
C ARG A 213 2.94 6.26 -22.60
N GLU A 214 1.68 6.62 -22.81
CA GLU A 214 1.15 7.92 -22.41
C GLU A 214 1.30 8.12 -20.91
N ILE A 215 0.89 7.15 -20.09
CA ILE A 215 1.00 7.20 -18.63
C ILE A 215 2.45 7.40 -18.20
N PHE A 216 3.39 6.57 -18.73
CA PHE A 216 4.78 6.60 -18.29
C PHE A 216 5.58 7.79 -18.85
N PHE A 217 5.38 8.16 -20.11
CA PHE A 217 6.24 9.15 -20.77
C PHE A 217 5.76 10.59 -20.58
N ILE A 218 4.44 10.79 -20.49
CA ILE A 218 3.86 12.13 -20.35
C ILE A 218 3.63 12.49 -18.88
N ALA A 219 3.53 11.48 -17.99
CA ALA A 219 3.27 11.66 -16.57
C ALA A 219 2.02 12.51 -16.29
N LYS A 220 0.98 12.31 -17.10
CA LYS A 220 -0.32 12.96 -16.94
C LYS A 220 -1.06 12.40 -15.73
N GLU A 221 -1.92 13.21 -15.16
CA GLU A 221 -2.85 12.81 -14.10
C GLU A 221 -4.14 12.24 -14.71
N TYR A 222 -4.60 11.13 -14.15
CA TYR A 222 -5.84 10.45 -14.55
C TYR A 222 -6.75 10.34 -13.33
N ASP A 223 -8.04 10.51 -13.54
CA ASP A 223 -9.09 10.22 -12.56
C ASP A 223 -9.53 8.74 -12.60
N ALA A 224 -10.42 8.37 -11.68
CA ALA A 224 -10.91 7.00 -11.58
C ALA A 224 -11.73 6.60 -12.82
N GLN A 225 -12.52 7.51 -13.39
CA GLN A 225 -13.33 7.25 -14.59
C GLN A 225 -12.43 6.92 -15.79
N ARG A 226 -11.38 7.71 -16.01
CA ARG A 226 -10.45 7.48 -17.12
C ARG A 226 -9.63 6.18 -16.95
N MET A 227 -9.35 5.78 -15.71
CA MET A 227 -8.64 4.52 -15.43
C MET A 227 -9.55 3.28 -15.54
N TYR A 228 -10.87 3.47 -15.46
CA TYR A 228 -11.86 2.42 -15.68
C TYR A 228 -12.07 2.13 -17.17
N GLU A 229 -12.08 3.14 -18.05
CA GLU A 229 -12.21 3.04 -19.50
C GLU A 229 -11.01 2.33 -20.17
#